data_076d53b5eb37b044847a14c96b1fbce7
#
_entry.id   076d53b5eb37b044847a14c96b1fbce7
#
_cell.length_a   1.000
_cell.length_b   1.000
_cell.length_c   1.000
_cell.angle_alpha   90.00
_cell.angle_beta   90.00
_cell.angle_gamma   90.00
#
_symmetry.space_group_name_H-M   'P 1'
#
loop_
_entity.id
_entity.type
_entity.pdbx_description
1 polymer ?
#
loop_
_entity_poly.entity_id
_entity_poly.type
_entity_poly.pdbx_seq_one_letter_code
_entity_poly.pdbx_strand_id
1 'polypeptide(L)'
;MSMSDRDGVIWYDGELVQWRDATTHVLTHTLHYGMGVFEGVRAYNTPDGTAIFRLQAHTDRLFDSAHIFNMQIPFSKQEINEAQRAAVRENGLESAYLRPMVFFGSEGMGLRATGLKVHVIVAAWNWGAYMGEEALKTGIKVRTSSFTRHHVNISMTRAKANGNYINSMLALQEAISGGADEALLLDPEGYVAEGSGENIFLVKDGVVYTPEVTSCLNGITRSTILTLAEEHGIKVVEKRITRDEVYICDEAFFTGTAAEVTPIREVDGRQIGIGRRGPVTEKLQKAYFDLVTGKTSAHREWRTLVK
;
A
#
# COMPACT_ATOMS: atom_id res chain seq x y z
N MET A 1 19.69 -12.30 1.51
CA MET A 1 19.65 -12.51 0.04
C MET A 1 19.23 -11.20 -0.58
N SER A 2 19.94 -10.69 -1.59
CA SER A 2 19.58 -9.45 -2.29
C SER A 2 18.29 -9.62 -3.07
N MET A 3 17.51 -8.53 -3.23
CA MET A 3 16.33 -8.55 -4.10
C MET A 3 16.68 -8.80 -5.58
N SER A 4 17.87 -8.45 -6.02
CA SER A 4 18.36 -8.72 -7.38
C SER A 4 18.88 -10.15 -7.59
N ASP A 5 19.17 -10.89 -6.52
CA ASP A 5 19.73 -12.23 -6.58
C ASP A 5 18.71 -13.27 -6.08
N ARG A 6 17.74 -13.56 -6.93
CA ARG A 6 16.69 -14.56 -6.71
C ARG A 6 16.52 -15.42 -7.94
N ASP A 7 16.04 -16.64 -7.74
CA ASP A 7 15.54 -17.48 -8.83
C ASP A 7 14.11 -17.09 -9.19
N GLY A 8 13.70 -17.42 -10.40
CA GLY A 8 12.37 -17.15 -10.92
C GLY A 8 12.36 -16.15 -12.07
N VAL A 9 11.19 -15.57 -12.32
CA VAL A 9 10.94 -14.68 -13.46
C VAL A 9 10.26 -13.39 -13.04
N ILE A 10 10.49 -12.34 -13.83
CA ILE A 10 9.79 -11.05 -13.76
C ILE A 10 9.13 -10.83 -15.12
N TRP A 11 7.86 -10.41 -15.12
CA TRP A 11 7.25 -9.92 -16.35
C TRP A 11 7.77 -8.51 -16.64
N TYR A 12 8.33 -8.31 -17.84
CA TYR A 12 8.96 -7.06 -18.26
C TYR A 12 8.59 -6.77 -19.72
N ASP A 13 7.85 -5.68 -19.97
CA ASP A 13 7.45 -5.19 -21.30
C ASP A 13 6.82 -6.25 -22.20
N GLY A 14 6.02 -7.14 -21.66
CA GLY A 14 5.29 -8.16 -22.44
C GLY A 14 5.88 -9.56 -22.35
N GLU A 15 7.06 -9.73 -21.77
CA GLU A 15 7.76 -11.02 -21.71
C GLU A 15 8.13 -11.41 -20.27
N LEU A 16 8.25 -12.70 -20.02
CA LEU A 16 8.84 -13.24 -18.79
C LEU A 16 10.36 -13.34 -18.96
N VAL A 17 11.09 -12.56 -18.21
CA VAL A 17 12.56 -12.58 -18.20
C VAL A 17 13.08 -13.23 -16.93
N GLN A 18 14.28 -13.80 -16.96
CA GLN A 18 14.90 -14.34 -15.75
C GLN A 18 15.08 -13.22 -14.74
N TRP A 19 14.89 -13.53 -13.45
CA TRP A 19 14.92 -12.52 -12.38
C TRP A 19 16.18 -11.67 -12.39
N ARG A 20 17.35 -12.29 -12.60
CA ARG A 20 18.66 -11.60 -12.61
C ARG A 20 18.89 -10.75 -13.86
N ASP A 21 18.16 -11.03 -14.94
CA ASP A 21 18.27 -10.30 -16.21
C ASP A 21 17.31 -9.10 -16.30
N ALA A 22 16.38 -8.98 -15.33
CA ALA A 22 15.44 -7.84 -15.23
C ALA A 22 16.18 -6.57 -14.77
N THR A 23 16.94 -5.96 -15.68
CA THR A 23 17.80 -4.81 -15.43
C THR A 23 17.36 -3.58 -16.20
N THR A 24 17.78 -2.40 -15.76
CA THR A 24 17.58 -1.15 -16.50
C THR A 24 18.88 -0.33 -16.54
N HIS A 25 19.00 0.54 -17.53
CA HIS A 25 20.20 1.38 -17.68
C HIS A 25 20.28 2.42 -16.56
N VAL A 26 21.49 2.77 -16.11
CA VAL A 26 21.71 3.75 -15.04
C VAL A 26 21.19 5.15 -15.36
N LEU A 27 21.01 5.50 -16.64
CA LEU A 27 20.41 6.74 -17.11
C LEU A 27 18.89 6.63 -17.35
N THR A 28 18.24 5.59 -16.81
CA THR A 28 16.77 5.50 -16.81
C THR A 28 16.17 6.73 -16.13
N HIS A 29 15.33 7.47 -16.86
CA HIS A 29 14.83 8.78 -16.48
C HIS A 29 14.16 8.77 -15.10
N THR A 30 13.35 7.76 -14.79
CA THR A 30 12.68 7.62 -13.50
C THR A 30 13.65 7.50 -12.33
N LEU A 31 14.86 6.92 -12.52
CA LEU A 31 15.88 6.84 -11.47
C LEU A 31 16.42 8.22 -11.08
N HIS A 32 16.45 9.17 -12.02
CA HIS A 32 16.95 10.51 -11.79
C HIS A 32 15.90 11.50 -11.31
N TYR A 33 14.66 11.36 -11.77
CA TYR A 33 13.63 12.38 -11.56
C TYR A 33 12.41 11.87 -10.79
N GLY A 34 12.35 10.57 -10.45
CA GLY A 34 11.31 9.99 -9.60
C GLY A 34 9.94 9.86 -10.26
N MET A 35 9.79 10.21 -11.54
CA MET A 35 8.51 10.16 -12.26
C MET A 35 8.25 8.72 -12.75
N GLY A 36 7.60 7.96 -11.90
CA GLY A 36 7.11 6.60 -12.13
C GLY A 36 5.94 6.33 -11.19
N VAL A 37 5.18 5.29 -11.45
CA VAL A 37 4.03 4.88 -10.62
C VAL A 37 4.09 3.38 -10.39
N PHE A 38 3.55 2.95 -9.25
CA PHE A 38 3.59 1.54 -8.91
C PHE A 38 2.38 1.10 -8.08
N GLU A 39 2.20 -0.21 -7.99
CA GLU A 39 1.26 -0.82 -7.07
C GLU A 39 1.95 -1.79 -6.11
N GLY A 40 1.30 -2.00 -4.98
CA GLY A 40 1.57 -3.10 -4.10
C GLY A 40 0.30 -3.95 -4.02
N VAL A 41 0.40 -5.22 -4.40
CA VAL A 41 -0.73 -6.15 -4.47
C VAL A 41 -0.37 -7.42 -3.68
N ARG A 42 -1.34 -8.05 -3.05
CA ARG A 42 -1.10 -9.34 -2.38
C ARG A 42 -1.91 -10.47 -3.01
N ALA A 43 -1.26 -11.62 -3.11
CA ALA A 43 -1.89 -12.91 -3.34
C ALA A 43 -1.85 -13.74 -2.05
N TYR A 44 -2.94 -14.43 -1.79
CA TYR A 44 -3.12 -15.26 -0.59
C TYR A 44 -3.40 -16.70 -0.99
N ASN A 45 -2.89 -17.63 -0.20
CA ASN A 45 -3.29 -19.03 -0.28
C ASN A 45 -4.73 -19.16 0.25
N THR A 46 -5.63 -19.66 -0.58
CA THR A 46 -7.05 -19.87 -0.24
C THR A 46 -7.44 -21.33 -0.48
N PRO A 47 -8.58 -21.80 0.06
CA PRO A 47 -9.09 -23.14 -0.23
C PRO A 47 -9.30 -23.43 -1.74
N ASP A 48 -9.55 -22.39 -2.54
CA ASP A 48 -9.76 -22.48 -3.99
C ASP A 48 -8.44 -22.40 -4.79
N GLY A 49 -7.30 -22.22 -4.12
CA GLY A 49 -5.96 -22.00 -4.68
C GLY A 49 -5.47 -20.57 -4.43
N THR A 50 -4.32 -20.21 -4.97
CA THR A 50 -3.75 -18.87 -4.84
C THR A 50 -4.64 -17.84 -5.52
N ALA A 51 -5.01 -16.79 -4.78
CA ALA A 51 -5.86 -15.72 -5.28
C ALA A 51 -5.25 -14.33 -5.02
N ILE A 52 -5.23 -13.50 -6.04
CA ILE A 52 -4.82 -12.09 -5.94
C ILE A 52 -6.01 -11.29 -5.42
N PHE A 53 -5.80 -10.58 -4.31
CA PHE A 53 -6.86 -9.77 -3.69
C PHE A 53 -7.02 -8.42 -4.38
N ARG A 54 -8.26 -8.07 -4.77
CA ARG A 54 -8.62 -6.78 -5.40
C ARG A 54 -7.79 -6.45 -6.66
N LEU A 55 -7.41 -7.46 -7.45
CA LEU A 55 -6.55 -7.31 -8.63
C LEU A 55 -7.02 -6.18 -9.55
N GLN A 56 -8.30 -6.17 -9.94
CA GLN A 56 -8.82 -5.14 -10.85
C GLN A 56 -8.71 -3.74 -10.26
N ALA A 57 -9.03 -3.56 -8.97
CA ALA A 57 -8.95 -2.25 -8.30
C ALA A 57 -7.50 -1.72 -8.25
N HIS A 58 -6.52 -2.60 -8.03
CA HIS A 58 -5.11 -2.23 -8.08
C HIS A 58 -4.67 -1.85 -9.50
N THR A 59 -5.10 -2.61 -10.50
CA THR A 59 -4.79 -2.30 -11.89
C THR A 59 -5.44 -0.99 -12.32
N ASP A 60 -6.70 -0.76 -11.94
CA ASP A 60 -7.38 0.52 -12.22
C ASP A 60 -6.61 1.70 -11.61
N ARG A 61 -6.19 1.60 -10.35
CA ARG A 61 -5.41 2.66 -9.70
C ARG A 61 -4.01 2.85 -10.30
N LEU A 62 -3.37 1.79 -10.79
CA LEU A 62 -2.11 1.91 -11.53
C LEU A 62 -2.29 2.76 -12.79
N PHE A 63 -3.35 2.49 -13.55
CA PHE A 63 -3.69 3.27 -14.76
C PHE A 63 -4.09 4.71 -14.44
N ASP A 64 -4.87 4.93 -13.38
CA ASP A 64 -5.22 6.28 -12.92
C ASP A 64 -3.97 7.06 -12.49
N SER A 65 -3.05 6.43 -11.76
CA SER A 65 -1.78 7.03 -11.36
C SER A 65 -0.92 7.40 -12.57
N ALA A 66 -0.84 6.51 -13.57
CA ALA A 66 -0.12 6.77 -14.81
C ALA A 66 -0.79 7.91 -15.61
N HIS A 67 -2.11 7.93 -15.68
CA HIS A 67 -2.87 8.97 -16.37
C HIS A 67 -2.65 10.36 -15.76
N ILE A 68 -2.63 10.47 -14.42
CA ILE A 68 -2.32 11.71 -13.69
C ILE A 68 -0.97 12.29 -14.12
N PHE A 69 0.03 11.43 -14.40
CA PHE A 69 1.35 11.85 -14.86
C PHE A 69 1.53 11.83 -16.38
N ASN A 70 0.43 11.69 -17.12
CA ASN A 70 0.45 11.61 -18.59
C ASN A 70 1.40 10.50 -19.13
N MET A 71 1.52 9.41 -18.38
CA MET A 71 2.24 8.20 -18.80
C MET A 71 1.27 7.26 -19.49
N GLN A 72 1.52 6.97 -20.77
CA GLN A 72 0.68 6.04 -21.53
C GLN A 72 1.23 4.63 -21.39
N ILE A 73 0.52 3.79 -20.63
CA ILE A 73 0.85 2.37 -20.49
C ILE A 73 0.61 1.69 -21.84
N PRO A 74 1.63 1.01 -22.43
CA PRO A 74 1.50 0.40 -23.76
C PRO A 74 0.78 -0.96 -23.75
N PHE A 75 0.11 -1.29 -22.66
CA PHE A 75 -0.64 -2.54 -22.44
C PHE A 75 -2.04 -2.23 -21.95
N SER A 76 -3.00 -3.08 -22.26
CA SER A 76 -4.35 -3.01 -21.70
C SER A 76 -4.38 -3.43 -20.23
N LYS A 77 -5.44 -3.05 -19.51
CA LYS A 77 -5.67 -3.50 -18.13
C LYS A 77 -5.75 -5.04 -18.03
N GLN A 78 -6.29 -5.69 -19.06
CA GLN A 78 -6.39 -7.15 -19.11
C GLN A 78 -5.01 -7.81 -19.21
N GLU A 79 -4.12 -7.29 -20.05
CA GLU A 79 -2.73 -7.76 -20.18
C GLU A 79 -1.97 -7.57 -18.86
N ILE A 80 -2.14 -6.43 -18.18
CA ILE A 80 -1.52 -6.19 -16.86
C ILE A 80 -2.09 -7.12 -15.78
N ASN A 81 -3.39 -7.42 -15.83
CA ASN A 81 -3.99 -8.41 -14.93
C ASN A 81 -3.42 -9.79 -15.16
N GLU A 82 -3.25 -10.22 -16.42
CA GLU A 82 -2.64 -11.51 -16.73
C GLU A 82 -1.14 -11.52 -16.42
N ALA A 83 -0.42 -10.42 -16.63
CA ALA A 83 0.98 -10.30 -16.21
C ALA A 83 1.15 -10.51 -14.69
N GLN A 84 0.24 -9.97 -13.89
CA GLN A 84 0.24 -10.18 -12.44
C GLN A 84 -0.06 -11.64 -12.06
N ARG A 85 -1.01 -12.28 -12.73
CA ARG A 85 -1.30 -13.72 -12.53
C ARG A 85 -0.10 -14.57 -12.95
N ALA A 86 0.48 -14.31 -14.12
CA ALA A 86 1.65 -15.00 -14.62
C ALA A 86 2.85 -14.87 -13.66
N ALA A 87 3.11 -13.66 -13.15
CA ALA A 87 4.20 -13.44 -12.20
C ALA A 87 4.07 -14.29 -10.91
N VAL A 88 2.86 -14.56 -10.45
CA VAL A 88 2.63 -15.47 -9.30
C VAL A 88 2.74 -16.94 -9.73
N ARG A 89 2.10 -17.32 -10.83
CA ARG A 89 2.01 -18.70 -11.32
C ARG A 89 3.38 -19.25 -11.70
N GLU A 90 4.13 -18.52 -12.54
CA GLU A 90 5.41 -18.99 -13.08
C GLU A 90 6.54 -18.99 -12.02
N ASN A 91 6.35 -18.30 -10.90
CA ASN A 91 7.22 -18.39 -9.73
C ASN A 91 6.72 -19.41 -8.69
N GLY A 92 5.64 -20.13 -8.93
CA GLY A 92 5.11 -21.18 -8.05
C GLY A 92 4.71 -20.68 -6.66
N LEU A 93 4.23 -19.45 -6.54
CA LEU A 93 3.97 -18.81 -5.25
C LEU A 93 2.55 -19.10 -4.76
N GLU A 94 2.44 -19.69 -3.57
CA GLU A 94 1.15 -19.89 -2.90
C GLU A 94 0.62 -18.60 -2.24
N SER A 95 1.54 -17.77 -1.79
CA SER A 95 1.26 -16.40 -1.28
C SER A 95 2.35 -15.48 -1.79
N ALA A 96 1.98 -14.26 -2.17
CA ALA A 96 2.95 -13.35 -2.76
C ALA A 96 2.61 -11.87 -2.45
N TYR A 97 3.66 -11.07 -2.47
CA TYR A 97 3.56 -9.64 -2.71
C TYR A 97 3.96 -9.36 -4.17
N LEU A 98 3.14 -8.59 -4.86
CA LEU A 98 3.37 -8.21 -6.24
C LEU A 98 3.68 -6.71 -6.33
N ARG A 99 4.61 -6.37 -7.22
CA ARG A 99 5.01 -5.00 -7.50
C ARG A 99 4.88 -4.70 -9.00
N PRO A 100 3.68 -4.37 -9.50
CA PRO A 100 3.55 -3.71 -10.79
C PRO A 100 4.16 -2.31 -10.71
N MET A 101 4.94 -1.92 -11.72
CA MET A 101 5.55 -0.60 -11.80
C MET A 101 5.59 -0.13 -13.25
N VAL A 102 5.33 1.16 -13.45
CA VAL A 102 5.41 1.86 -14.74
C VAL A 102 6.44 2.97 -14.60
N PHE A 103 7.39 3.04 -15.52
CA PHE A 103 8.48 4.00 -15.44
C PHE A 103 8.97 4.47 -16.82
N PHE A 104 9.59 5.63 -16.89
CA PHE A 104 10.22 6.13 -18.11
C PHE A 104 11.62 5.56 -18.30
N GLY A 105 11.93 5.20 -19.54
CA GLY A 105 13.20 4.62 -19.98
C GLY A 105 14.37 5.61 -20.05
N SER A 106 15.37 5.30 -20.88
CA SER A 106 16.66 5.98 -20.93
C SER A 106 16.92 6.73 -22.26
N GLU A 107 15.86 7.01 -23.03
CA GLU A 107 15.97 7.63 -24.36
C GLU A 107 16.39 9.11 -24.30
N GLY A 108 16.29 9.73 -23.13
CA GLY A 108 16.68 11.14 -22.95
C GLY A 108 16.77 11.53 -21.48
N MET A 109 17.36 12.67 -21.23
CA MET A 109 17.52 13.27 -19.91
C MET A 109 16.92 14.68 -19.88
N GLY A 110 16.71 15.21 -18.69
CA GLY A 110 16.09 16.51 -18.45
C GLY A 110 14.62 16.41 -18.08
N LEU A 111 14.01 17.56 -17.73
CA LEU A 111 12.64 17.59 -17.18
C LEU A 111 11.54 17.31 -18.20
N ARG A 112 11.87 17.33 -19.49
CA ARG A 112 10.91 17.03 -20.56
C ARG A 112 10.87 15.52 -20.80
N ALA A 113 9.82 14.85 -20.33
CA ALA A 113 9.61 13.41 -20.50
C ALA A 113 8.97 13.02 -21.85
N THR A 114 8.85 13.98 -22.79
CA THR A 114 8.24 13.74 -24.11
C THR A 114 9.11 12.81 -24.96
N GLY A 115 8.52 11.75 -25.49
CA GLY A 115 9.22 10.80 -26.37
C GLY A 115 10.03 9.74 -25.64
N LEU A 116 9.98 9.69 -24.31
CA LEU A 116 10.57 8.59 -23.56
C LEU A 116 9.69 7.35 -23.67
N LYS A 117 10.32 6.18 -23.77
CA LYS A 117 9.61 4.90 -23.71
C LYS A 117 9.04 4.69 -22.32
N VAL A 118 7.82 4.21 -22.26
CA VAL A 118 7.18 3.76 -21.01
C VAL A 118 7.41 2.27 -20.87
N HIS A 119 8.06 1.88 -19.80
CA HIS A 119 8.31 0.50 -19.42
C HIS A 119 7.33 0.06 -18.35
N VAL A 120 6.99 -1.23 -18.37
CA VAL A 120 6.13 -1.85 -17.34
C VAL A 120 6.78 -3.14 -16.86
N ILE A 121 6.88 -3.28 -15.54
CA ILE A 121 7.32 -4.55 -14.92
C ILE A 121 6.29 -5.04 -13.92
N VAL A 122 6.24 -6.36 -13.72
CA VAL A 122 5.53 -7.02 -12.62
C VAL A 122 6.45 -8.05 -11.99
N ALA A 123 6.91 -7.77 -10.78
CA ALA A 123 7.65 -8.72 -9.96
C ALA A 123 6.73 -9.30 -8.87
N ALA A 124 6.91 -10.58 -8.53
CA ALA A 124 6.20 -11.23 -7.43
C ALA A 124 7.17 -12.06 -6.58
N TRP A 125 7.02 -11.97 -5.24
CA TRP A 125 7.87 -12.72 -4.31
C TRP A 125 7.13 -13.05 -3.03
N ASN A 126 7.58 -14.07 -2.33
CA ASN A 126 7.08 -14.36 -0.99
C ASN A 126 7.55 -13.25 -0.02
N TRP A 127 6.60 -12.59 0.63
CA TRP A 127 6.86 -11.59 1.64
C TRP A 127 5.89 -11.79 2.81
N GLY A 128 6.40 -12.20 3.94
CA GLY A 128 5.63 -12.43 5.17
C GLY A 128 4.95 -11.18 5.72
N ALA A 129 4.55 -11.20 6.98
CA ALA A 129 3.96 -10.05 7.64
C ALA A 129 4.97 -8.89 7.69
N TYR A 130 4.63 -7.76 7.08
CA TYR A 130 5.52 -6.60 6.91
C TYR A 130 6.03 -6.04 8.24
N MET A 131 5.14 -5.91 9.23
CA MET A 131 5.46 -5.45 10.59
C MET A 131 5.79 -6.60 11.56
N GLY A 132 5.80 -7.85 11.09
CA GLY A 132 5.94 -9.05 11.91
C GLY A 132 4.63 -9.54 12.51
N GLU A 133 4.53 -10.85 12.77
CA GLU A 133 3.29 -11.47 13.29
C GLU A 133 2.91 -10.98 14.70
N GLU A 134 3.89 -10.67 15.54
CA GLU A 134 3.66 -10.15 16.90
C GLU A 134 2.97 -8.78 16.85
N ALA A 135 3.38 -7.91 15.94
CA ALA A 135 2.80 -6.57 15.76
C ALA A 135 1.30 -6.61 15.43
N LEU A 136 0.84 -7.65 14.74
CA LEU A 136 -0.59 -7.83 14.43
C LEU A 136 -1.46 -8.07 15.67
N LYS A 137 -0.86 -8.47 16.78
CA LYS A 137 -1.55 -8.74 18.05
C LYS A 137 -1.31 -7.66 19.09
N THR A 138 -0.04 -7.29 19.28
CA THR A 138 0.38 -6.34 20.32
C THR A 138 0.29 -4.88 19.88
N GLY A 139 0.29 -4.63 18.58
CA GLY A 139 0.33 -3.30 18.01
C GLY A 139 1.74 -2.70 17.95
N ILE A 140 1.90 -1.63 17.22
CA ILE A 140 3.17 -0.92 16.96
C ILE A 140 3.22 0.42 17.68
N LYS A 141 4.44 0.96 17.82
CA LYS A 141 4.69 2.32 18.29
C LYS A 141 4.79 3.26 17.09
N VAL A 142 4.10 4.38 17.16
CA VAL A 142 4.04 5.37 16.11
C VAL A 142 4.55 6.72 16.63
N ARG A 143 5.25 7.45 15.79
CA ARG A 143 5.69 8.82 16.08
C ARG A 143 5.18 9.78 15.03
N THR A 144 4.63 10.90 15.48
CA THR A 144 4.28 12.00 14.58
C THR A 144 5.56 12.62 14.05
N SER A 145 5.71 12.61 12.73
CA SER A 145 6.89 13.16 12.05
C SER A 145 6.89 14.68 12.06
N SER A 146 8.08 15.27 12.05
CA SER A 146 8.28 16.69 11.77
C SER A 146 8.10 17.01 10.27
N PHE A 147 8.21 16.00 9.40
CA PHE A 147 7.92 16.14 7.98
C PHE A 147 6.41 16.14 7.73
N THR A 148 5.94 17.16 7.04
CA THR A 148 4.55 17.31 6.65
C THR A 148 4.28 16.49 5.37
N ARG A 149 3.13 15.83 5.27
CA ARG A 149 2.69 15.22 4.01
C ARG A 149 2.57 16.32 2.94
N HIS A 150 3.05 16.05 1.75
CA HIS A 150 3.06 17.05 0.68
C HIS A 150 1.65 17.62 0.42
N HIS A 151 1.58 18.91 0.14
CA HIS A 151 0.34 19.57 -0.23
C HIS A 151 -0.25 18.95 -1.51
N VAL A 152 -1.57 18.89 -1.59
CA VAL A 152 -2.31 18.23 -2.69
C VAL A 152 -1.92 18.69 -4.09
N ASN A 153 -1.40 19.91 -4.24
CA ASN A 153 -0.94 20.46 -5.51
C ASN A 153 0.59 20.53 -5.64
N ILE A 154 1.34 19.71 -4.90
CA ILE A 154 2.81 19.59 -5.06
C ILE A 154 3.14 18.39 -5.96
N SER A 155 2.64 17.19 -5.62
CA SER A 155 3.01 15.96 -6.33
C SER A 155 1.86 14.96 -6.48
N MET A 156 0.60 15.41 -6.43
CA MET A 156 -0.61 14.62 -6.72
C MET A 156 -0.79 13.41 -5.77
N THR A 157 -1.45 13.61 -4.65
CA THR A 157 -1.67 12.58 -3.60
C THR A 157 -2.48 11.36 -4.05
N ARG A 158 -3.29 11.51 -5.11
CA ARG A 158 -4.07 10.40 -5.68
C ARG A 158 -3.22 9.44 -6.51
N ALA A 159 -2.06 9.87 -7.02
CA ALA A 159 -1.15 9.01 -7.75
C ALA A 159 -0.22 8.27 -6.78
N LYS A 160 -0.16 6.94 -6.91
CA LYS A 160 0.81 6.11 -6.19
C LYS A 160 2.17 6.20 -6.90
N ALA A 161 2.85 7.34 -6.70
CA ALA A 161 4.03 7.74 -7.45
C ALA A 161 5.32 7.49 -6.68
N ASN A 162 6.38 7.10 -7.39
CA ASN A 162 7.69 6.82 -6.79
C ASN A 162 8.23 8.05 -6.04
N GLY A 163 8.13 9.24 -6.62
CA GLY A 163 8.63 10.48 -6.03
C GLY A 163 7.96 10.84 -4.70
N ASN A 164 6.69 10.48 -4.50
CA ASN A 164 5.96 10.75 -3.25
C ASN A 164 6.56 9.99 -2.05
N TYR A 165 7.24 8.86 -2.30
CA TYR A 165 7.83 8.02 -1.25
C TYR A 165 9.11 8.59 -0.64
N ILE A 166 9.72 9.63 -1.22
CA ILE A 166 10.82 10.37 -0.57
C ILE A 166 10.32 10.96 0.76
N ASN A 167 9.15 11.61 0.75
CA ASN A 167 8.51 12.14 1.96
C ASN A 167 8.19 11.03 2.98
N SER A 168 7.67 9.90 2.52
CA SER A 168 7.40 8.72 3.36
C SER A 168 8.67 8.17 4.02
N MET A 169 9.76 8.04 3.26
CA MET A 169 11.04 7.51 3.77
C MET A 169 11.68 8.45 4.79
N LEU A 170 11.65 9.77 4.57
CA LEU A 170 12.16 10.76 5.52
C LEU A 170 11.40 10.68 6.85
N ALA A 171 10.07 10.63 6.79
CA ALA A 171 9.22 10.50 7.98
C ALA A 171 9.48 9.19 8.74
N LEU A 172 9.56 8.05 8.02
CA LEU A 172 9.82 6.74 8.63
C LEU A 172 11.21 6.68 9.26
N GLN A 173 12.25 7.20 8.60
CA GLN A 173 13.60 7.25 9.17
C GLN A 173 13.66 8.08 10.46
N GLU A 174 12.97 9.22 10.50
CA GLU A 174 12.85 10.04 11.70
C GLU A 174 12.16 9.26 12.83
N ALA A 175 11.05 8.58 12.55
CA ALA A 175 10.32 7.77 13.52
C ALA A 175 11.18 6.63 14.08
N ILE A 176 11.86 5.86 13.22
CA ILE A 176 12.76 4.77 13.61
C ILE A 176 13.92 5.31 14.47
N SER A 177 14.54 6.43 14.07
CA SER A 177 15.61 7.06 14.85
C SER A 177 15.13 7.53 16.23
N GLY A 178 13.85 7.80 16.38
CA GLY A 178 13.18 8.14 17.63
C GLY A 178 12.66 6.94 18.42
N GLY A 179 12.93 5.69 17.99
CA GLY A 179 12.53 4.46 18.68
C GLY A 179 11.08 4.03 18.44
N ALA A 180 10.43 4.55 17.39
CA ALA A 180 9.12 4.08 16.93
C ALA A 180 9.26 3.09 15.77
N ASP A 181 8.18 2.37 15.48
CA ASP A 181 8.11 1.38 14.41
C ASP A 181 7.62 2.00 13.09
N GLU A 182 6.80 3.08 13.18
CA GLU A 182 6.18 3.74 12.03
C GLU A 182 5.94 5.25 12.31
N ALA A 183 5.79 6.04 11.23
CA ALA A 183 5.51 7.45 11.27
C ALA A 183 4.02 7.76 11.10
N LEU A 184 3.55 8.82 11.76
CA LEU A 184 2.30 9.48 11.45
C LEU A 184 2.60 10.84 10.82
N LEU A 185 2.05 11.11 9.64
CA LEU A 185 2.22 12.39 8.96
C LEU A 185 0.97 13.25 9.13
N LEU A 186 1.21 14.52 9.37
CA LEU A 186 0.16 15.55 9.32
C LEU A 186 0.15 16.21 7.94
N ASP A 187 -0.99 16.71 7.51
CA ASP A 187 -1.11 17.51 6.31
C ASP A 187 -0.56 18.95 6.53
N PRO A 188 -0.47 19.79 5.47
CA PRO A 188 0.02 21.17 5.60
C PRO A 188 -0.80 22.06 6.53
N GLU A 189 -2.04 21.71 6.85
CA GLU A 189 -2.90 22.43 7.78
C GLU A 189 -2.81 21.88 9.21
N GLY A 190 -2.02 20.81 9.45
CA GLY A 190 -1.79 20.21 10.76
C GLY A 190 -2.77 19.11 11.14
N TYR A 191 -3.63 18.65 10.22
CA TYR A 191 -4.51 17.51 10.44
C TYR A 191 -3.82 16.20 10.12
N VAL A 192 -4.25 15.14 10.75
CA VAL A 192 -3.75 13.78 10.48
C VAL A 192 -4.05 13.39 9.04
N ALA A 193 -3.02 12.96 8.31
CA ALA A 193 -3.13 12.50 6.93
C ALA A 193 -3.10 10.97 6.84
N GLU A 194 -1.95 10.38 7.03
CA GLU A 194 -1.72 8.93 6.90
C GLU A 194 -0.39 8.53 7.56
N GLY A 195 -0.06 7.23 7.61
CA GLY A 195 1.28 6.75 7.93
C GLY A 195 2.27 6.97 6.80
N SER A 196 3.48 6.39 6.89
CA SER A 196 4.47 6.52 5.80
C SER A 196 4.00 5.81 4.52
N GLY A 197 3.25 4.72 4.63
CA GLY A 197 2.71 3.94 3.51
C GLY A 197 1.31 3.35 3.77
N GLU A 198 0.60 3.80 4.81
CA GLU A 198 -0.65 3.24 5.33
C GLU A 198 -1.68 4.32 5.64
N ASN A 199 -2.97 4.02 5.43
CA ASN A 199 -4.06 4.86 5.95
C ASN A 199 -4.30 4.58 7.43
N ILE A 200 -4.74 5.60 8.18
CA ILE A 200 -5.02 5.48 9.62
C ILE A 200 -6.52 5.46 9.90
N PHE A 201 -6.89 4.70 10.91
CA PHE A 201 -8.22 4.66 11.52
C PHE A 201 -8.09 4.83 13.03
N LEU A 202 -9.04 5.55 13.63
CA LEU A 202 -9.21 5.70 15.07
C LEU A 202 -10.55 5.12 15.48
N VAL A 203 -10.64 4.61 16.70
CA VAL A 203 -11.93 4.23 17.32
C VAL A 203 -12.14 5.08 18.55
N LYS A 204 -13.33 5.68 18.66
CA LYS A 204 -13.76 6.42 19.85
C LYS A 204 -15.22 6.13 20.12
N ASP A 205 -15.54 5.70 21.33
CA ASP A 205 -16.91 5.37 21.77
C ASP A 205 -17.63 4.42 20.79
N GLY A 206 -16.90 3.42 20.26
CA GLY A 206 -17.39 2.42 19.31
C GLY A 206 -17.59 2.91 17.87
N VAL A 207 -17.29 4.18 17.58
CA VAL A 207 -17.33 4.75 16.23
C VAL A 207 -15.93 4.76 15.64
N VAL A 208 -15.81 4.35 14.39
CA VAL A 208 -14.54 4.39 13.62
C VAL A 208 -14.43 5.71 12.87
N TYR A 209 -13.29 6.36 12.98
CA TYR A 209 -12.96 7.60 12.29
C TYR A 209 -11.75 7.41 11.38
N THR A 210 -11.74 8.04 10.22
CA THR A 210 -10.58 8.04 9.30
C THR A 210 -10.51 9.39 8.58
N PRO A 211 -9.28 9.85 8.22
CA PRO A 211 -9.14 11.08 7.44
C PRO A 211 -9.84 11.02 6.09
N GLU A 212 -10.33 12.18 5.65
CA GLU A 212 -10.76 12.37 4.27
C GLU A 212 -9.58 12.16 3.30
N VAL A 213 -9.86 11.58 2.13
CA VAL A 213 -8.83 11.27 1.13
C VAL A 213 -8.39 12.50 0.29
N THR A 214 -8.17 13.62 0.94
CA THR A 214 -7.63 14.85 0.33
C THR A 214 -6.11 14.87 0.36
N SER A 215 -5.52 14.58 1.52
CA SER A 215 -4.07 14.65 1.77
C SER A 215 -3.42 13.26 1.89
N CYS A 216 -4.15 12.19 1.58
CA CYS A 216 -3.65 10.83 1.63
C CYS A 216 -4.07 10.02 0.41
N LEU A 217 -3.40 8.88 0.20
CA LEU A 217 -3.76 7.95 -0.86
C LEU A 217 -5.12 7.30 -0.54
N ASN A 218 -5.99 7.17 -1.57
CA ASN A 218 -7.21 6.37 -1.45
C ASN A 218 -6.86 4.88 -1.42
N GLY A 219 -6.66 4.34 -0.22
CA GLY A 219 -6.18 2.98 -0.01
C GLY A 219 -7.23 1.93 -0.37
N ILE A 220 -6.81 0.86 -1.08
CA ILE A 220 -7.69 -0.26 -1.42
C ILE A 220 -8.02 -1.08 -0.16
N THR A 221 -7.04 -1.27 0.73
CA THR A 221 -7.31 -1.88 2.04
C THR A 221 -8.21 -0.98 2.89
N ARG A 222 -8.01 0.35 2.86
CA ARG A 222 -8.91 1.31 3.50
C ARG A 222 -10.35 1.12 3.02
N SER A 223 -10.58 1.09 1.70
CA SER A 223 -11.93 0.89 1.16
C SER A 223 -12.54 -0.46 1.55
N THR A 224 -11.71 -1.50 1.64
CA THR A 224 -12.14 -2.82 2.13
C THR A 224 -12.59 -2.76 3.59
N ILE A 225 -11.85 -2.06 4.46
CA ILE A 225 -12.24 -1.90 5.88
C ILE A 225 -13.51 -1.06 6.02
N LEU A 226 -13.73 -0.04 5.19
CA LEU A 226 -14.99 0.72 5.18
C LEU A 226 -16.17 -0.19 4.88
N THR A 227 -16.09 -1.03 3.85
CA THR A 227 -17.13 -2.00 3.50
C THR A 227 -17.35 -3.01 4.63
N LEU A 228 -16.29 -3.60 5.18
CA LEU A 228 -16.41 -4.56 6.28
C LEU A 228 -17.01 -3.93 7.55
N ALA A 229 -16.67 -2.68 7.85
CA ALA A 229 -17.27 -1.96 8.99
C ALA A 229 -18.77 -1.79 8.82
N GLU A 230 -19.23 -1.36 7.63
CA GLU A 230 -20.65 -1.24 7.31
C GLU A 230 -21.39 -2.58 7.46
N GLU A 231 -20.86 -3.66 6.89
CA GLU A 231 -21.41 -5.02 6.97
C GLU A 231 -21.51 -5.53 8.41
N HIS A 232 -20.59 -5.12 9.26
CA HIS A 232 -20.56 -5.48 10.68
C HIS A 232 -21.35 -4.50 11.59
N GLY A 233 -22.07 -3.54 11.00
CA GLY A 233 -22.85 -2.54 11.74
C GLY A 233 -21.99 -1.57 12.56
N ILE A 234 -20.73 -1.38 12.17
CA ILE A 234 -19.82 -0.44 12.83
C ILE A 234 -19.90 0.90 12.08
N LYS A 235 -20.32 1.95 12.79
CA LYS A 235 -20.41 3.29 12.22
C LYS A 235 -19.02 3.80 11.86
N VAL A 236 -18.84 4.30 10.64
CA VAL A 236 -17.63 4.99 10.19
C VAL A 236 -17.94 6.43 9.85
N VAL A 237 -17.02 7.33 10.21
CA VAL A 237 -17.08 8.75 9.89
C VAL A 237 -15.77 9.18 9.26
N GLU A 238 -15.83 9.65 8.02
CA GLU A 238 -14.71 10.31 7.36
C GLU A 238 -14.72 11.79 7.74
N LYS A 239 -13.64 12.27 8.34
CA LYS A 239 -13.52 13.67 8.76
C LYS A 239 -12.06 14.10 8.88
N ARG A 240 -11.80 15.39 8.96
CA ARG A 240 -10.52 15.89 9.45
C ARG A 240 -10.32 15.45 10.90
N ILE A 241 -9.13 14.97 11.21
CA ILE A 241 -8.74 14.47 12.53
C ILE A 241 -7.59 15.32 13.05
N THR A 242 -7.72 15.84 14.27
CA THR A 242 -6.64 16.57 14.92
C THR A 242 -5.67 15.61 15.63
N ARG A 243 -4.44 16.06 15.85
CA ARG A 243 -3.41 15.22 16.50
C ARG A 243 -3.79 14.79 17.93
N ASP A 244 -4.47 15.66 18.67
CA ASP A 244 -4.94 15.38 20.02
C ASP A 244 -6.06 14.33 20.06
N GLU A 245 -6.89 14.24 19.04
CA GLU A 245 -7.87 13.15 18.90
C GLU A 245 -7.20 11.77 18.84
N VAL A 246 -6.00 11.68 18.24
CA VAL A 246 -5.23 10.43 18.22
C VAL A 246 -4.83 10.01 19.64
N TYR A 247 -4.48 10.96 20.51
CA TYR A 247 -4.03 10.64 21.86
C TYR A 247 -5.16 10.17 22.81
N ILE A 248 -6.40 10.56 22.53
CA ILE A 248 -7.56 10.27 23.37
C ILE A 248 -8.50 9.21 22.79
N CYS A 249 -8.13 8.60 21.64
CA CYS A 249 -8.93 7.52 21.05
C CYS A 249 -8.81 6.23 21.88
N ASP A 250 -9.80 5.36 21.74
CA ASP A 250 -9.85 4.08 22.45
C ASP A 250 -9.03 2.99 21.74
N GLU A 251 -8.93 3.09 20.39
CA GLU A 251 -8.12 2.23 19.55
C GLU A 251 -7.61 3.02 18.33
N ALA A 252 -6.48 2.58 17.78
CA ALA A 252 -6.00 3.07 16.49
C ALA A 252 -5.38 1.92 15.71
N PHE A 253 -5.47 1.97 14.37
CA PHE A 253 -4.83 0.99 13.51
C PHE A 253 -4.51 1.58 12.14
N PHE A 254 -3.47 1.04 11.51
CA PHE A 254 -3.13 1.29 10.13
C PHE A 254 -3.72 0.26 9.18
N THR A 255 -3.93 0.67 7.93
CA THR A 255 -4.35 -0.22 6.84
C THR A 255 -3.54 0.02 5.58
N GLY A 256 -3.09 -1.05 4.96
CA GLY A 256 -2.35 -1.01 3.70
C GLY A 256 -2.16 -2.41 3.13
N THR A 257 -1.79 -2.53 1.87
CA THR A 257 -1.55 -3.85 1.27
C THR A 257 -0.38 -4.58 1.95
N ALA A 258 0.69 -3.87 2.30
CA ALA A 258 1.82 -4.47 3.01
C ALA A 258 1.52 -4.68 4.49
N ALA A 259 0.98 -3.65 5.16
CA ALA A 259 0.67 -3.64 6.59
C ALA A 259 -0.61 -4.41 6.94
N GLU A 260 -1.46 -4.71 5.96
CA GLU A 260 -2.78 -5.34 6.16
C GLU A 260 -3.64 -4.52 7.13
N VAL A 261 -3.90 -5.01 8.33
CA VAL A 261 -4.56 -4.26 9.42
C VAL A 261 -3.66 -4.35 10.64
N THR A 262 -2.91 -3.30 10.90
CA THR A 262 -1.90 -3.26 11.98
C THR A 262 -2.34 -2.35 13.11
N PRO A 263 -2.58 -2.88 14.33
CA PRO A 263 -2.94 -2.08 15.50
C PRO A 263 -1.83 -1.11 15.91
N ILE A 264 -2.21 0.03 16.49
CA ILE A 264 -1.31 1.02 17.08
C ILE A 264 -1.50 0.98 18.59
N ARG A 265 -0.43 0.73 19.36
CA ARG A 265 -0.46 0.68 20.82
C ARG A 265 0.00 1.96 21.50
N GLU A 266 0.80 2.75 20.80
CA GLU A 266 1.43 3.96 21.36
C GLU A 266 1.63 5.00 20.24
N VAL A 267 1.38 6.28 20.53
CA VAL A 267 1.69 7.40 19.64
C VAL A 267 2.39 8.49 20.46
N ASP A 268 3.58 8.91 20.01
CA ASP A 268 4.38 9.97 20.65
C ASP A 268 4.61 9.73 22.17
N GLY A 269 4.89 8.47 22.54
CA GLY A 269 5.10 8.07 23.94
C GLY A 269 3.82 7.98 24.78
N ARG A 270 2.64 8.11 24.17
CA ARG A 270 1.33 7.97 24.85
C ARG A 270 0.69 6.65 24.48
N GLN A 271 0.32 5.87 25.48
CA GLN A 271 -0.44 4.65 25.27
C GLN A 271 -1.81 4.97 24.65
N ILE A 272 -2.20 4.22 23.61
CA ILE A 272 -3.52 4.28 23.00
C ILE A 272 -4.41 3.22 23.66
N GLY A 273 -5.56 3.67 24.20
CA GLY A 273 -6.53 2.80 24.84
C GLY A 273 -5.89 1.81 25.83
N ILE A 274 -6.07 0.52 25.58
CA ILE A 274 -5.53 -0.56 26.46
C ILE A 274 -4.05 -0.93 26.17
N GLY A 275 -3.36 -0.18 25.30
CA GLY A 275 -1.94 -0.42 24.98
C GLY A 275 -1.68 -1.65 24.10
N ARG A 276 -2.70 -2.13 23.40
CA ARG A 276 -2.66 -3.26 22.45
C ARG A 276 -3.88 -3.21 21.53
N ARG A 277 -3.99 -4.18 20.61
CA ARG A 277 -5.15 -4.33 19.75
C ARG A 277 -6.45 -4.33 20.56
N GLY A 278 -7.35 -3.38 20.27
CA GLY A 278 -8.67 -3.29 20.88
C GLY A 278 -9.73 -4.14 20.16
N PRO A 279 -10.93 -4.27 20.73
CA PRO A 279 -11.95 -5.19 20.25
C PRO A 279 -12.51 -4.83 18.87
N VAL A 280 -12.66 -3.55 18.53
CA VAL A 280 -13.16 -3.13 17.20
C VAL A 280 -12.10 -3.42 16.13
N THR A 281 -10.85 -3.09 16.41
CA THR A 281 -9.71 -3.43 15.54
C THR A 281 -9.60 -4.94 15.34
N GLU A 282 -9.73 -5.73 16.40
CA GLU A 282 -9.69 -7.20 16.32
C GLU A 282 -10.81 -7.76 15.44
N LYS A 283 -12.03 -7.24 15.58
CA LYS A 283 -13.18 -7.65 14.77
C LYS A 283 -12.94 -7.36 13.29
N LEU A 284 -12.51 -6.15 12.94
CA LEU A 284 -12.24 -5.75 11.57
C LEU A 284 -11.03 -6.49 10.98
N GLN A 285 -9.97 -6.67 11.75
CA GLN A 285 -8.79 -7.43 11.35
C GLN A 285 -9.14 -8.89 11.05
N LYS A 286 -9.93 -9.52 11.94
CA LYS A 286 -10.40 -10.90 11.71
C LYS A 286 -11.24 -11.00 10.46
N ALA A 287 -12.21 -10.09 10.26
CA ALA A 287 -13.05 -10.06 9.07
C ALA A 287 -12.20 -9.88 7.79
N TYR A 288 -11.19 -9.01 7.83
CA TYR A 288 -10.26 -8.83 6.73
C TYR A 288 -9.48 -10.11 6.41
N PHE A 289 -8.89 -10.76 7.41
CA PHE A 289 -8.13 -11.99 7.17
C PHE A 289 -9.03 -13.16 6.72
N ASP A 290 -10.22 -13.29 7.26
CA ASP A 290 -11.19 -14.30 6.80
C ASP A 290 -11.58 -14.07 5.33
N LEU A 291 -11.70 -12.80 4.92
CA LEU A 291 -11.99 -12.41 3.55
C LEU A 291 -10.84 -12.74 2.60
N VAL A 292 -9.62 -12.25 2.88
CA VAL A 292 -8.48 -12.40 1.96
C VAL A 292 -8.00 -13.85 1.83
N THR A 293 -8.16 -14.64 2.89
CA THR A 293 -7.80 -16.08 2.90
C THR A 293 -8.92 -17.00 2.40
N GLY A 294 -10.07 -16.45 1.99
CA GLY A 294 -11.17 -17.24 1.46
C GLY A 294 -11.94 -18.08 2.48
N LYS A 295 -11.83 -17.78 3.78
CA LYS A 295 -12.61 -18.43 4.84
C LYS A 295 -14.08 -17.99 4.84
N THR A 296 -14.42 -16.93 4.14
CA THR A 296 -15.80 -16.47 3.89
C THR A 296 -16.08 -16.46 2.39
N SER A 297 -17.33 -16.72 2.01
CA SER A 297 -17.82 -16.60 0.62
C SER A 297 -18.16 -15.15 0.23
N ALA A 298 -18.18 -14.22 1.18
CA ALA A 298 -18.42 -12.81 0.89
C ALA A 298 -17.37 -12.27 -0.07
N HIS A 299 -17.76 -11.36 -0.94
CA HIS A 299 -16.88 -10.67 -1.90
C HIS A 299 -15.94 -11.62 -2.66
N ARG A 300 -16.46 -12.77 -3.12
CA ARG A 300 -15.67 -13.75 -3.87
C ARG A 300 -15.04 -13.13 -5.11
N GLU A 301 -15.69 -12.16 -5.73
CA GLU A 301 -15.23 -11.38 -6.87
C GLU A 301 -13.98 -10.54 -6.58
N TRP A 302 -13.65 -10.29 -5.31
CA TRP A 302 -12.41 -9.59 -4.92
C TRP A 302 -11.19 -10.50 -4.90
N ARG A 303 -11.37 -11.81 -5.02
CA ARG A 303 -10.32 -12.83 -5.07
C ARG A 303 -10.21 -13.37 -6.49
N THR A 304 -9.20 -12.93 -7.22
CA THR A 304 -8.92 -13.40 -8.58
C THR A 304 -7.96 -14.58 -8.51
N LEU A 305 -8.42 -15.77 -8.89
CA LEU A 305 -7.58 -16.96 -8.92
C LEU A 305 -6.43 -16.81 -9.93
N VAL A 306 -5.25 -17.32 -9.56
CA VAL A 306 -4.02 -17.24 -10.36
C VAL A 306 -4.04 -18.22 -11.54
N LYS A 307 -4.88 -19.26 -11.49
CA LYS A 307 -5.01 -20.31 -12.54
C LYS A 307 -5.46 -19.73 -13.87
#